data_27512e1787ecf1f79b15008bf7511bef
#
_entry.id   27512e1787ecf1f79b15008bf7511bef
#
_cell.length_a   1.000
_cell.length_b   1.000
_cell.length_c   1.000
_cell.angle_alpha   90.00
_cell.angle_beta   90.00
_cell.angle_gamma   90.00
#
_symmetry.space_group_name_H-M   'P 1'
#
loop_
_entity.id
_entity.type
_entity.pdbx_description
1 polymer ?
#
loop_
_entity_poly.entity_id
_entity_poly.type
_entity_poly.pdbx_seq_one_letter_code
_entity_poly.pdbx_strand_id
1 'polypeptide(L)'
;MTAFFVEGLPAPQGSKTGFIRGGRVILKESSDKVKPWREAVSKVADGVLMDGPIHVEMVFVMPRTKAMGDKEAPLMIQRPDIDKLTRSTFDGLTGTAYHDDSQVVSMTVIKRRAEPGEPTGAHIKLSPASVGLLRRLISWAFKL
;
A
#
# COMPACT_ATOMS: atom_id res chain seq x y z
N MET A 1 9.27 -5.44 -15.08
CA MET A 1 9.30 -4.50 -13.97
C MET A 1 8.45 -3.27 -14.30
N THR A 2 7.58 -2.91 -13.41
CA THR A 2 6.72 -1.73 -13.55
C THR A 2 6.81 -0.88 -12.29
N ALA A 3 7.04 0.43 -12.45
CA ALA A 3 7.12 1.35 -11.33
C ALA A 3 6.27 2.60 -11.63
N PHE A 4 5.51 3.06 -10.64
CA PHE A 4 4.66 4.24 -10.76
C PHE A 4 4.46 4.94 -9.42
N PHE A 5 4.01 6.18 -9.46
CA PHE A 5 3.62 6.94 -8.28
C PHE A 5 2.11 7.19 -8.29
N VAL A 6 1.47 6.90 -7.19
CA VAL A 6 0.05 7.20 -6.97
C VAL A 6 -0.04 8.41 -6.06
N GLU A 7 -0.46 9.55 -6.61
CA GLU A 7 -0.66 10.76 -5.83
C GLU A 7 -1.99 10.68 -5.06
N GLY A 8 -1.97 11.13 -3.82
CA GLY A 8 -3.15 11.17 -2.97
C GLY A 8 -2.78 10.98 -1.51
N LEU A 9 -3.78 10.78 -0.68
CA LEU A 9 -3.60 10.48 0.73
C LEU A 9 -3.73 8.98 0.95
N PRO A 10 -2.62 8.25 1.18
CA PRO A 10 -2.71 6.84 1.52
C PRO A 10 -3.61 6.64 2.73
N ALA A 11 -4.57 5.74 2.61
CA ALA A 11 -5.56 5.50 3.64
C ALA A 11 -5.59 4.02 4.04
N PRO A 12 -5.71 3.73 5.34
CA PRO A 12 -5.71 2.36 5.84
C PRO A 12 -7.01 1.66 5.55
N GLN A 13 -6.93 0.34 5.36
CA GLN A 13 -8.10 -0.53 5.39
C GLN A 13 -8.65 -0.50 6.81
N GLY A 14 -9.86 0.05 6.97
CA GLY A 14 -10.53 0.09 8.27
C GLY A 14 -11.19 -1.23 8.63
N SER A 15 -11.53 -1.36 9.91
CA SER A 15 -12.41 -2.44 10.34
C SER A 15 -13.83 -2.13 9.86
N LYS A 16 -14.56 -3.16 9.43
CA LYS A 16 -15.97 -3.00 9.09
C LYS A 16 -16.79 -2.94 10.37
N THR A 17 -17.65 -1.94 10.49
CA THR A 17 -18.60 -1.82 11.59
C THR A 17 -19.92 -2.45 11.19
N GLY A 18 -20.38 -3.44 11.97
CA GLY A 18 -21.69 -4.06 11.79
C GLY A 18 -22.77 -3.28 12.53
N PHE A 19 -23.92 -3.06 11.89
CA PHE A 19 -25.13 -2.54 12.54
C PHE A 19 -26.38 -3.21 11.96
N ILE A 20 -27.46 -3.21 12.74
CA ILE A 20 -28.72 -3.80 12.32
C ILE A 20 -29.64 -2.69 11.81
N ARG A 21 -30.14 -2.84 10.59
CA ARG A 21 -31.10 -1.95 9.99
C ARG A 21 -32.17 -2.76 9.26
N GLY A 22 -33.42 -2.60 9.65
CA GLY A 22 -34.54 -3.33 9.04
C GLY A 22 -34.42 -4.85 9.16
N GLY A 23 -33.87 -5.37 10.27
CA GLY A 23 -33.67 -6.80 10.49
C GLY A 23 -32.48 -7.43 9.75
N ARG A 24 -31.65 -6.60 9.08
CA ARG A 24 -30.44 -7.05 8.36
C ARG A 24 -29.19 -6.50 9.01
N VAL A 25 -28.14 -7.33 9.03
CA VAL A 25 -26.79 -6.88 9.43
C VAL A 25 -26.16 -6.17 8.25
N ILE A 26 -25.81 -4.89 8.43
CA ILE A 26 -25.13 -4.08 7.42
C ILE A 26 -23.70 -3.85 7.90
N LEU A 27 -22.73 -4.16 7.04
CA LEU A 27 -21.31 -3.90 7.29
C LEU A 27 -20.90 -2.63 6.57
N LYS A 28 -20.34 -1.67 7.33
CA LYS A 28 -19.83 -0.40 6.79
C LYS A 28 -18.34 -0.28 7.13
N GLU A 29 -17.54 0.18 6.18
CA GLU A 29 -16.14 0.52 6.43
C GLU A 29 -16.05 1.71 7.38
N SER A 30 -15.13 1.63 8.34
CA SER A 30 -14.93 2.67 9.34
C SER A 30 -14.17 3.90 8.82
N SER A 31 -13.64 3.86 7.59
CA SER A 31 -12.89 4.95 6.98
C SER A 31 -13.46 5.36 5.63
N ASP A 32 -13.90 6.60 5.52
CA ASP A 32 -14.37 7.18 4.25
C ASP A 32 -13.23 7.49 3.28
N LYS A 33 -11.98 7.49 3.76
CA LYS A 33 -10.79 7.84 2.97
C LYS A 33 -10.23 6.68 2.18
N VAL A 34 -10.58 5.45 2.53
CA VAL A 34 -10.02 4.25 1.89
C VAL A 34 -10.51 4.10 0.46
N LYS A 35 -11.76 4.40 0.19
CA LYS A 35 -12.33 4.27 -1.17
C LYS A 35 -11.62 5.19 -2.18
N PRO A 36 -11.47 6.51 -1.94
CA PRO A 36 -10.72 7.37 -2.83
C PRO A 36 -9.28 6.92 -3.04
N TRP A 37 -8.62 6.41 -2.00
CA TRP A 37 -7.26 5.89 -2.12
C TRP A 37 -7.19 4.67 -3.02
N ARG A 38 -8.06 3.67 -2.83
CA ARG A 38 -8.12 2.49 -3.70
C ARG A 38 -8.39 2.87 -5.15
N GLU A 39 -9.30 3.82 -5.39
CA GLU A 39 -9.62 4.30 -6.74
C GLU A 39 -8.41 4.97 -7.39
N ALA A 40 -7.65 5.77 -6.64
CA ALA A 40 -6.43 6.40 -7.13
C ALA A 40 -5.39 5.35 -7.54
N VAL A 41 -5.18 4.33 -6.69
CA VAL A 41 -4.26 3.22 -6.98
C VAL A 41 -4.71 2.45 -8.21
N SER A 42 -5.97 2.07 -8.27
CA SER A 42 -6.56 1.32 -9.38
C SER A 42 -6.41 2.06 -10.71
N LYS A 43 -6.65 3.35 -10.71
CA LYS A 43 -6.55 4.19 -11.92
C LYS A 43 -5.13 4.24 -12.49
N VAL A 44 -4.13 4.41 -11.62
CA VAL A 44 -2.73 4.49 -12.06
C VAL A 44 -2.21 3.11 -12.49
N ALA A 45 -2.65 2.05 -11.82
CA ALA A 45 -2.22 0.68 -12.09
C ALA A 45 -2.98 0.00 -13.24
N ASP A 46 -3.98 0.67 -13.82
CA ASP A 46 -4.82 0.09 -14.86
C ASP A 46 -4.02 -0.40 -16.06
N GLY A 47 -4.33 -1.62 -16.50
CA GLY A 47 -3.70 -2.22 -17.68
C GLY A 47 -2.34 -2.90 -17.45
N VAL A 48 -1.78 -2.87 -16.23
CA VAL A 48 -0.50 -3.52 -15.93
C VAL A 48 -0.63 -5.05 -15.96
N LEU A 49 -1.61 -5.62 -15.27
CA LEU A 49 -2.00 -7.04 -15.24
C LEU A 49 -0.85 -8.04 -15.36
N MET A 50 0.03 -8.07 -14.37
CA MET A 50 1.14 -9.02 -14.31
C MET A 50 0.67 -10.43 -13.96
N ASP A 51 1.21 -11.42 -14.64
CA ASP A 51 0.99 -12.85 -14.35
C ASP A 51 2.10 -13.39 -13.43
N GLY A 52 1.81 -14.53 -12.80
CA GLY A 52 2.78 -15.28 -12.02
C GLY A 52 3.14 -14.63 -10.67
N PRO A 53 4.17 -15.13 -9.99
CA PRO A 53 4.57 -14.63 -8.69
C PRO A 53 5.21 -13.24 -8.78
N ILE A 54 4.90 -12.38 -7.83
CA ILE A 54 5.29 -10.97 -7.84
C ILE A 54 6.00 -10.59 -6.53
N HIS A 55 7.04 -9.78 -6.68
CA HIS A 55 7.66 -9.00 -5.61
C HIS A 55 7.17 -7.55 -5.68
N VAL A 56 6.71 -7.00 -4.56
CA VAL A 56 6.21 -5.63 -4.49
C VAL A 56 7.10 -4.79 -3.57
N GLU A 57 7.46 -3.61 -4.03
CA GLU A 57 8.09 -2.58 -3.19
C GLU A 57 7.19 -1.37 -3.13
N MET A 58 6.93 -0.87 -1.92
CA MET A 58 6.08 0.30 -1.72
C MET A 58 6.70 1.26 -0.71
N VAL A 59 6.61 2.56 -1.01
CA VAL A 59 6.95 3.63 -0.07
C VAL A 59 5.75 4.54 0.06
N PHE A 60 5.11 4.52 1.23
CA PHE A 60 4.02 5.43 1.56
C PHE A 60 4.59 6.76 2.04
N VAL A 61 4.26 7.82 1.32
CA VAL A 61 4.65 9.20 1.65
C VAL A 61 3.46 9.88 2.33
N MET A 62 3.57 10.05 3.63
CA MET A 62 2.51 10.57 4.48
C MET A 62 2.68 12.07 4.75
N PRO A 63 1.58 12.80 5.04
CA PRO A 63 1.65 14.23 5.25
C PRO A 63 2.58 14.63 6.40
N ARG A 64 3.26 15.76 6.24
CA ARG A 64 3.99 16.41 7.33
C ARG A 64 3.00 17.07 8.29
N THR A 65 3.37 17.16 9.55
CA THR A 65 2.64 17.98 10.52
C THR A 65 3.17 19.41 10.51
N LYS A 66 2.37 20.37 10.95
CA LYS A 66 2.81 21.78 11.07
C LYS A 66 4.03 21.93 11.99
N ALA A 67 4.09 21.14 13.06
CA ALA A 67 5.20 21.19 14.01
C ALA A 67 6.55 20.79 13.41
N MET A 68 6.56 20.03 12.32
CA MET A 68 7.80 19.63 11.65
C MET A 68 8.47 20.78 10.91
N GLY A 69 7.69 21.77 10.44
CA GLY A 69 8.25 22.85 9.62
C GLY A 69 9.05 22.30 8.46
N ASP A 70 10.25 22.83 8.22
CA ASP A 70 11.20 22.35 7.19
C ASP A 70 12.27 21.39 7.75
N LYS A 71 12.13 20.96 8.99
CA LYS A 71 13.10 20.07 9.63
C LYS A 71 12.94 18.64 9.12
N GLU A 72 14.02 17.86 9.24
CA GLU A 72 13.97 16.42 8.99
C GLU A 72 12.86 15.77 9.83
N ALA A 73 11.98 15.02 9.18
CA ALA A 73 10.91 14.34 9.87
C ALA A 73 11.44 13.10 10.60
N PRO A 74 11.01 12.87 11.85
CA PRO A 74 11.33 11.61 12.53
C PRO A 74 10.64 10.42 11.85
N LEU A 75 11.12 9.22 12.15
CA LEU A 75 10.45 8.01 11.70
C LEU A 75 8.99 8.01 12.16
N MET A 76 8.10 7.66 11.26
CA MET A 76 6.66 7.74 11.50
C MET A 76 6.14 6.52 12.26
N ILE A 77 6.02 6.66 13.57
CA ILE A 77 5.44 5.62 14.45
C ILE A 77 3.94 5.85 14.72
N GLN A 78 3.37 6.92 14.23
CA GLN A 78 1.95 7.24 14.37
C GLN A 78 1.11 6.46 13.35
N ARG A 79 -0.18 6.35 13.63
CA ARG A 79 -1.14 5.79 12.67
C ARG A 79 -1.15 6.58 11.35
N PRO A 80 -1.54 5.95 10.24
CA PRO A 80 -2.07 4.59 10.11
C PRO A 80 -0.98 3.51 10.15
N ASP A 81 -1.40 2.30 10.51
CA ASP A 81 -0.52 1.14 10.58
C ASP A 81 -0.07 0.71 9.17
N ILE A 82 1.17 0.29 9.05
CA ILE A 82 1.77 -0.07 7.75
C ILE A 82 1.06 -1.25 7.08
N ASP A 83 0.59 -2.24 7.85
CA ASP A 83 -0.15 -3.39 7.32
C ASP A 83 -1.51 -2.98 6.74
N LYS A 84 -2.20 -2.04 7.37
CA LYS A 84 -3.49 -1.54 6.90
C LYS A 84 -3.36 -0.68 5.65
N LEU A 85 -2.28 0.10 5.52
CA LEU A 85 -1.94 0.83 4.29
C LEU A 85 -1.63 -0.14 3.15
N THR A 86 -0.87 -1.17 3.44
CA THR A 86 -0.53 -2.24 2.47
C THR A 86 -1.79 -2.94 1.98
N ARG A 87 -2.68 -3.30 2.89
CA ARG A 87 -3.92 -4.01 2.57
C ARG A 87 -4.84 -3.22 1.66
N SER A 88 -5.07 -1.94 1.97
CA SER A 88 -5.91 -1.08 1.12
C SER A 88 -5.32 -0.87 -0.27
N THR A 89 -3.99 -0.77 -0.34
CA THR A 89 -3.28 -0.60 -1.60
C THR A 89 -3.34 -1.88 -2.44
N PHE A 90 -3.17 -3.03 -1.83
CA PHE A 90 -3.34 -4.32 -2.52
C PHE A 90 -4.76 -4.49 -3.08
N ASP A 91 -5.78 -4.03 -2.35
CA ASP A 91 -7.16 -4.04 -2.85
C ASP A 91 -7.29 -3.18 -4.12
N GLY A 92 -6.62 -2.04 -4.17
CA GLY A 92 -6.59 -1.19 -5.37
C GLY A 92 -5.79 -1.77 -6.53
N LEU A 93 -4.76 -2.57 -6.24
CA LEU A 93 -3.92 -3.23 -7.25
C LEU A 93 -4.56 -4.51 -7.81
N THR A 94 -5.43 -5.16 -7.05
CA THR A 94 -6.10 -6.40 -7.47
C THR A 94 -7.06 -6.11 -8.63
N GLY A 95 -6.90 -6.87 -9.72
CA GLY A 95 -7.66 -6.69 -10.95
C GLY A 95 -7.12 -5.60 -11.88
N THR A 96 -6.09 -4.86 -11.46
CA THR A 96 -5.46 -3.80 -12.28
C THR A 96 -3.97 -4.05 -12.50
N ALA A 97 -3.20 -4.22 -11.45
CA ALA A 97 -1.76 -4.51 -11.54
C ALA A 97 -1.46 -6.00 -11.61
N TYR A 98 -2.29 -6.80 -11.00
CA TYR A 98 -2.24 -8.27 -11.02
C TYR A 98 -3.66 -8.82 -10.85
N HIS A 99 -3.85 -10.11 -11.06
CA HIS A 99 -5.17 -10.74 -11.00
C HIS A 99 -5.66 -10.94 -9.57
N ASP A 100 -4.76 -11.34 -8.66
CA ASP A 100 -5.07 -11.63 -7.27
C ASP A 100 -3.86 -11.32 -6.38
N ASP A 101 -4.11 -10.79 -5.18
CA ASP A 101 -3.03 -10.46 -4.23
C ASP A 101 -2.28 -11.69 -3.71
N SER A 102 -2.84 -12.89 -3.88
CA SER A 102 -2.14 -14.16 -3.62
C SER A 102 -0.89 -14.36 -4.50
N GLN A 103 -0.79 -13.63 -5.62
CA GLN A 103 0.42 -13.64 -6.46
C GLN A 103 1.63 -12.97 -5.78
N VAL A 104 1.40 -12.12 -4.79
CA VAL A 104 2.46 -11.43 -4.06
C VAL A 104 3.11 -12.41 -3.09
N VAL A 105 4.35 -12.79 -3.38
CA VAL A 105 5.11 -13.76 -2.57
C VAL A 105 6.18 -13.11 -1.70
N SER A 106 6.49 -11.85 -1.97
CA SER A 106 7.40 -11.05 -1.15
C SER A 106 7.09 -9.56 -1.31
N MET A 107 7.40 -8.80 -0.29
CA MET A 107 7.22 -7.35 -0.32
C MET A 107 8.22 -6.64 0.57
N THR A 108 8.56 -5.41 0.18
CA THR A 108 9.27 -4.45 1.01
C THR A 108 8.39 -3.21 1.12
N VAL A 109 8.03 -2.81 2.32
CA VAL A 109 7.13 -1.68 2.54
C VAL A 109 7.72 -0.71 3.56
N ILE A 110 7.67 0.57 3.22
CA ILE A 110 8.11 1.66 4.08
C ILE A 110 6.98 2.68 4.17
N LYS A 111 6.75 3.21 5.35
CA LYS A 111 5.97 4.45 5.52
C LYS A 111 6.86 5.53 6.10
N ARG A 112 6.78 6.73 5.55
CA ARG A 112 7.54 7.88 6.01
C ARG A 112 6.75 9.17 5.82
N ARG A 113 7.18 10.21 6.47
CA ARG A 113 6.68 11.55 6.21
C ARG A 113 7.25 12.08 4.90
N ALA A 114 6.49 12.91 4.23
CA ALA A 114 6.98 13.65 3.06
C ALA A 114 8.14 14.58 3.45
N GLU A 115 9.05 14.79 2.51
CA GLU A 115 9.98 15.90 2.57
C GLU A 115 9.22 17.21 2.36
N PRO A 116 9.78 18.38 2.79
CA PRO A 116 9.12 19.65 2.52
C PRO A 116 8.80 19.81 1.03
N GLY A 117 7.52 20.05 0.70
CA GLY A 117 7.07 20.21 -0.68
C GLY A 117 6.87 18.92 -1.47
N GLU A 118 7.19 17.78 -0.91
CA GLU A 118 6.97 16.49 -1.58
C GLU A 118 5.49 16.13 -1.58
N PRO A 119 4.92 15.67 -2.72
CA PRO A 119 3.54 15.22 -2.75
C PRO A 119 3.35 13.93 -1.95
N THR A 120 2.22 13.82 -1.25
CA THR A 120 1.83 12.59 -0.58
C THR A 120 1.33 11.56 -1.58
N GLY A 121 1.49 10.30 -1.24
CA GLY A 121 1.06 9.20 -2.09
C GLY A 121 1.84 7.93 -1.83
N ALA A 122 1.98 7.10 -2.85
CA ALA A 122 2.78 5.88 -2.76
C ALA A 122 3.62 5.66 -4.02
N HIS A 123 4.90 5.39 -3.82
CA HIS A 123 5.76 4.82 -4.85
C HIS A 123 5.55 3.32 -4.84
N ILE A 124 5.22 2.73 -5.97
CA ILE A 124 4.93 1.30 -6.10
C ILE A 124 5.77 0.73 -7.23
N LYS A 125 6.47 -0.36 -6.96
CA LYS A 125 7.25 -1.10 -7.93
C LYS A 125 6.88 -2.57 -7.87
N LEU A 126 6.56 -3.14 -9.02
CA LEU A 126 6.18 -4.53 -9.20
C LEU A 126 7.21 -5.21 -10.07
N SER A 127 7.70 -6.35 -9.64
CA SER A 127 8.68 -7.14 -10.37
C SER A 127 8.28 -8.62 -10.35
N PRO A 128 8.55 -9.38 -11.42
CA PRO A 128 8.42 -10.83 -11.36
C PRO A 128 9.30 -11.38 -10.24
N ALA A 129 8.72 -12.22 -9.38
CA ALA A 129 9.47 -12.91 -8.34
C ALA A 129 10.02 -14.23 -8.86
N SER A 130 11.22 -14.60 -8.38
CA SER A 130 11.84 -15.88 -8.66
C SER A 130 12.47 -16.46 -7.40
N VAL A 131 12.69 -17.76 -7.38
CA VAL A 131 13.40 -18.41 -6.26
C VAL A 131 14.76 -17.75 -6.03
N GLY A 132 15.48 -17.42 -7.12
CA GLY A 132 16.76 -16.72 -7.04
C GLY A 132 16.66 -15.34 -6.40
N LEU A 133 15.62 -14.56 -6.73
CA LEU A 133 15.35 -13.27 -6.09
C LEU A 133 15.10 -13.45 -4.59
N LEU A 134 14.23 -14.37 -4.22
CA LEU A 134 13.89 -14.61 -2.80
C LEU A 134 15.10 -15.05 -2.00
N ARG A 135 15.93 -15.93 -2.54
CA ARG A 135 17.19 -16.35 -1.90
C ARG A 135 18.13 -15.17 -1.66
N ARG A 136 18.25 -14.25 -2.61
CA ARG A 136 19.07 -13.03 -2.42
C ARG A 136 18.53 -12.12 -1.33
N LEU A 137 17.21 -11.98 -1.24
CA LEU A 137 16.60 -11.10 -0.25
C LEU A 137 16.77 -11.60 1.20
N ILE A 138 16.88 -12.90 1.41
CA ILE A 138 16.87 -13.50 2.75
C ILE A 138 18.10 -14.33 3.08
N SER A 139 19.02 -14.52 2.14
CA SER A 139 20.17 -15.44 2.29
C SER A 139 21.10 -15.11 3.46
N TRP A 140 21.16 -13.84 3.86
CA TRP A 140 22.00 -13.43 4.98
C TRP A 140 21.30 -13.62 6.34
N ALA A 141 19.97 -13.65 6.37
CA ALA A 141 19.17 -13.72 7.59
C ALA A 141 18.63 -15.13 7.86
N PHE A 142 18.30 -15.86 6.79
CA PHE A 142 17.68 -17.18 6.90
C PHE A 142 18.35 -18.14 5.93
N LYS A 143 18.68 -19.32 6.44
CA LYS A 143 19.14 -20.42 5.57
C LYS A 143 17.93 -21.04 4.88
N LEU A 144 17.90 -20.96 3.60
CA LEU A 144 16.92 -21.66 2.77
C LEU A 144 17.56 -22.85 2.06
#